data_f98560812b48855d2687de6fde54ac8b
#
_entry.id   f98560812b48855d2687de6fde54ac8b
#
_cell.length_a   1.000
_cell.length_b   1.000
_cell.length_c   1.000
_cell.angle_alpha   90.00
_cell.angle_beta   90.00
_cell.angle_gamma   90.00
#
_symmetry.space_group_name_H-M   'P 1'
#
loop_
_entity.id
_entity.type
_entity.pdbx_description
1 polymer ?
#
loop_
_entity_poly.entity_id
_entity_poly.type
_entity_poly.pdbx_seq_one_letter_code
_entity_poly.pdbx_strand_id
1 'polypeptide(L)'
;VIKRGIFMQKHAGGGSTITQQLAKQFYSPTADNVMERLLQKPIEWVIAVKLERYYTKEEILTMYLNKFDFLNNAVGIKTAASTYFGCEPKDLKIEQAAMLVGMCQNPSRYNPVSRNPKIRENALGRRNVVLRQMEKAGYISDAECDSLQALPLKLAYTRVDHKEGLATYFREYLRGVMTAKKPVKSEYRGWQMQKYYEDSLAWETDPLYGWCAKNKKKDGTNYNLYTDGLKIYTTINSRMQKYAEEAVYQHIAQYLQPRFFKEKKGRKTAPYTSELTPEEVQTILNRSVHQSDRYRTMKEAGCSESEIMKAFNTPHEMSVFSWAGEKDT
;
A
#
# COMPACT_ATOMS: atom_id res chain seq x y z
N VAL A 1 -10.40 20.73 20.01
CA VAL A 1 -11.82 20.39 19.83
C VAL A 1 -12.67 21.58 20.21
N ILE A 2 -12.55 22.14 21.44
CA ILE A 2 -13.34 23.27 21.93
C ILE A 2 -13.23 24.49 21.00
N LYS A 3 -12.00 24.91 20.62
CA LYS A 3 -11.82 26.07 19.71
C LYS A 3 -12.37 25.83 18.30
N ARG A 4 -12.35 24.61 17.79
CA ARG A 4 -12.93 24.27 16.47
C ARG A 4 -14.45 24.04 16.52
N GLY A 5 -14.96 23.39 17.57
CA GLY A 5 -16.38 23.05 17.71
C GLY A 5 -17.24 24.19 18.25
N ILE A 6 -16.77 24.88 19.29
CA ILE A 6 -17.56 25.94 19.96
C ILE A 6 -17.26 27.32 19.35
N PHE A 7 -15.99 27.62 19.07
CA PHE A 7 -15.59 28.96 18.57
C PHE A 7 -15.40 29.02 17.04
N MET A 8 -15.74 27.98 16.29
CA MET A 8 -15.67 27.90 14.81
C MET A 8 -14.30 28.33 14.19
N GLN A 9 -13.23 28.30 14.95
CA GLN A 9 -11.90 28.67 14.44
C GLN A 9 -11.33 27.59 13.53
N LYS A 10 -11.39 27.80 12.20
CA LYS A 10 -10.94 26.87 11.15
C LYS A 10 -9.46 26.44 11.26
N HIS A 11 -8.60 27.23 11.88
CA HIS A 11 -7.15 27.05 11.96
C HIS A 11 -6.61 26.73 13.36
N ALA A 12 -7.46 26.41 14.34
CA ALA A 12 -7.00 25.99 15.65
C ALA A 12 -6.24 24.65 15.55
N GLY A 13 -4.94 24.66 15.85
CA GLY A 13 -4.12 23.46 15.95
C GLY A 13 -4.62 22.50 17.04
N GLY A 14 -4.32 21.21 16.89
CA GLY A 14 -4.61 20.21 17.93
C GLY A 14 -3.67 20.39 19.12
N GLY A 15 -4.22 20.66 20.31
CA GLY A 15 -3.45 20.78 21.56
C GLY A 15 -3.24 19.44 22.29
N SER A 16 -3.31 18.30 21.62
CA SER A 16 -3.09 16.98 22.24
C SER A 16 -1.60 16.66 22.34
N THR A 17 -1.17 16.18 23.52
CA THR A 17 0.20 15.68 23.71
C THR A 17 0.43 14.38 22.95
N ILE A 18 1.70 13.97 22.80
CA ILE A 18 2.05 12.66 22.20
C ILE A 18 1.40 11.53 22.98
N THR A 19 1.41 11.60 24.33
CA THR A 19 0.79 10.60 25.20
C THR A 19 -0.73 10.48 24.96
N GLN A 20 -1.42 11.61 24.77
CA GLN A 20 -2.85 11.61 24.43
C GLN A 20 -3.10 11.05 23.01
N GLN A 21 -2.20 11.32 22.06
CA GLN A 21 -2.29 10.73 20.73
C GLN A 21 -2.06 9.22 20.77
N LEU A 22 -1.11 8.75 21.58
CA LEU A 22 -0.86 7.33 21.81
C LEU A 22 -2.08 6.66 22.47
N ALA A 23 -2.64 7.27 23.52
CA ALA A 23 -3.86 6.78 24.17
C ALA A 23 -5.01 6.64 23.13
N LYS A 24 -5.17 7.61 22.25
CA LYS A 24 -6.12 7.54 21.15
C LYS A 24 -5.86 6.38 20.23
N GLN A 25 -4.60 6.15 19.81
CA GLN A 25 -4.24 5.08 18.87
C GLN A 25 -4.48 3.67 19.45
N PHE A 26 -4.41 3.51 20.76
CA PHE A 26 -4.60 2.22 21.41
C PHE A 26 -6.05 1.93 21.81
N TYR A 27 -6.80 2.95 22.21
CA TYR A 27 -8.04 2.74 22.97
C TYR A 27 -9.26 3.49 22.44
N SER A 28 -9.10 4.42 21.50
CA SER A 28 -10.25 5.15 20.95
C SER A 28 -10.56 4.67 19.55
N PRO A 29 -11.75 4.12 19.30
CA PRO A 29 -12.21 3.82 17.95
C PRO A 29 -12.36 5.11 17.13
N THR A 30 -12.49 4.98 15.82
CA THR A 30 -12.80 6.13 14.95
C THR A 30 -14.15 6.67 15.30
N ALA A 31 -14.23 7.95 15.70
CA ALA A 31 -15.48 8.62 16.03
C ALA A 31 -16.21 9.03 14.75
N ASP A 32 -17.49 8.68 14.64
CA ASP A 32 -18.32 9.00 13.47
C ASP A 32 -18.84 10.45 13.51
N ASN A 33 -18.91 11.04 14.71
CA ASN A 33 -19.41 12.39 14.88
C ASN A 33 -18.66 13.18 15.97
N VAL A 34 -18.93 14.49 16.03
CA VAL A 34 -18.27 15.44 16.97
C VAL A 34 -18.62 15.13 18.42
N MET A 35 -19.85 14.70 18.71
CA MET A 35 -20.29 14.39 20.09
C MET A 35 -19.55 13.17 20.63
N GLU A 36 -19.44 12.11 19.86
CA GLU A 36 -18.68 10.92 20.21
C GLU A 36 -17.20 11.27 20.45
N ARG A 37 -16.62 12.12 19.58
CA ARG A 37 -15.26 12.60 19.74
C ARG A 37 -15.06 13.41 21.03
N LEU A 38 -16.05 14.16 21.48
CA LEU A 38 -16.00 14.88 22.75
C LEU A 38 -16.04 13.92 23.95
N LEU A 39 -16.84 12.86 23.88
CA LEU A 39 -16.96 11.86 24.95
C LEU A 39 -15.69 10.99 25.06
N GLN A 40 -14.96 10.77 23.97
CA GLN A 40 -13.69 10.04 23.99
C GLN A 40 -12.56 10.80 24.66
N LYS A 41 -12.57 12.14 24.65
CA LYS A 41 -11.47 12.97 25.19
C LYS A 41 -11.17 12.76 26.67
N PRO A 42 -12.14 12.72 27.58
CA PRO A 42 -11.89 12.43 28.99
C PRO A 42 -11.21 11.06 29.20
N ILE A 43 -11.64 10.05 28.44
CA ILE A 43 -11.06 8.70 28.50
C ILE A 43 -9.59 8.74 28.06
N GLU A 44 -9.29 9.42 26.93
CA GLU A 44 -7.91 9.60 26.45
C GLU A 44 -7.03 10.30 27.51
N TRP A 45 -7.56 11.28 28.24
CA TRP A 45 -6.81 11.97 29.31
C TRP A 45 -6.49 11.06 30.47
N VAL A 46 -7.46 10.28 30.93
CA VAL A 46 -7.24 9.31 32.04
C VAL A 46 -6.19 8.27 31.63
N ILE A 47 -6.27 7.77 30.41
CA ILE A 47 -5.31 6.79 29.89
C ILE A 47 -3.92 7.44 29.76
N ALA A 48 -3.83 8.67 29.23
CA ALA A 48 -2.57 9.39 29.11
C ALA A 48 -1.88 9.59 30.48
N VAL A 49 -2.63 9.98 31.51
CA VAL A 49 -2.10 10.11 32.87
C VAL A 49 -1.57 8.76 33.40
N LYS A 50 -2.31 7.67 33.14
CA LYS A 50 -1.84 6.33 33.52
C LYS A 50 -0.55 5.94 32.76
N LEU A 51 -0.48 6.21 31.44
CA LEU A 51 0.72 5.95 30.66
C LEU A 51 1.93 6.71 31.23
N GLU A 52 1.79 8.02 31.50
CA GLU A 52 2.87 8.83 32.08
C GLU A 52 3.28 8.43 33.51
N ARG A 53 2.39 7.76 34.24
CA ARG A 53 2.69 7.21 35.57
C ARG A 53 3.50 5.93 35.52
N TYR A 54 3.28 5.07 34.52
CA TYR A 54 3.87 3.74 34.45
C TYR A 54 5.05 3.62 33.46
N TYR A 55 5.18 4.55 32.54
CA TYR A 55 6.18 4.53 31.48
C TYR A 55 6.98 5.82 31.43
N THR A 56 8.24 5.72 31.08
CA THR A 56 9.14 6.86 30.84
C THR A 56 8.72 7.59 29.55
N LYS A 57 9.21 8.81 29.36
CA LYS A 57 8.97 9.57 28.12
C LYS A 57 9.51 8.86 26.89
N GLU A 58 10.66 8.20 27.01
CA GLU A 58 11.30 7.44 25.92
C GLU A 58 10.49 6.20 25.56
N GLU A 59 9.97 5.46 26.53
CA GLU A 59 9.06 4.33 26.28
C GLU A 59 7.76 4.77 25.61
N ILE A 60 7.15 5.87 26.06
CA ILE A 60 5.95 6.44 25.44
C ILE A 60 6.24 6.85 24.00
N LEU A 61 7.38 7.52 23.74
CA LEU A 61 7.77 7.92 22.38
C LEU A 61 8.04 6.69 21.50
N THR A 62 8.69 5.67 22.05
CA THR A 62 8.95 4.40 21.35
C THR A 62 7.64 3.71 20.97
N MET A 63 6.68 3.61 21.90
CA MET A 63 5.35 3.06 21.63
C MET A 63 4.61 3.88 20.55
N TYR A 64 4.69 5.21 20.63
CA TYR A 64 4.06 6.11 19.66
C TYR A 64 4.62 5.89 18.25
N LEU A 65 5.94 5.93 18.10
CA LEU A 65 6.61 5.75 16.81
C LEU A 65 6.42 4.35 16.23
N ASN A 66 6.35 3.32 17.08
CA ASN A 66 6.10 1.95 16.63
C ASN A 66 4.64 1.68 16.22
N LYS A 67 3.69 2.50 16.70
CA LYS A 67 2.27 2.37 16.35
C LYS A 67 1.85 3.32 15.24
N PHE A 68 2.63 4.37 14.97
CA PHE A 68 2.26 5.41 14.01
C PHE A 68 2.22 4.86 12.58
N ASP A 69 1.16 5.19 11.84
CA ASP A 69 1.02 4.84 10.42
C ASP A 69 1.63 5.94 9.53
N PHE A 70 2.77 5.61 8.92
CA PHE A 70 3.48 6.47 7.98
C PHE A 70 2.98 6.34 6.54
N LEU A 71 1.81 5.75 6.31
CA LEU A 71 1.25 5.40 4.99
C LEU A 71 2.04 4.32 4.23
N ASN A 72 1.55 3.95 3.05
CA ASN A 72 2.21 2.99 2.16
C ASN A 72 2.54 1.64 2.83
N ASN A 73 1.68 1.17 3.73
CA ASN A 73 1.87 -0.02 4.60
C ASN A 73 3.03 0.10 5.60
N ALA A 74 3.59 1.29 5.78
CA ALA A 74 4.68 1.54 6.71
C ALA A 74 4.15 1.88 8.11
N VAL A 75 3.69 0.88 8.86
CA VAL A 75 3.28 1.02 10.26
C VAL A 75 4.49 0.82 11.16
N GLY A 76 4.78 1.84 11.94
CA GLY A 76 5.93 1.90 12.84
C GLY A 76 7.21 2.42 12.17
N ILE A 77 8.08 3.01 13.00
CA ILE A 77 9.32 3.69 12.56
C ILE A 77 10.28 2.75 11.85
N LYS A 78 10.34 1.47 12.26
CA LYS A 78 11.20 0.47 11.62
C LYS A 78 10.77 0.22 10.18
N THR A 79 9.48 -0.03 9.98
CA THR A 79 8.94 -0.24 8.64
C THR A 79 9.04 1.02 7.79
N ALA A 80 8.83 2.22 8.40
CA ALA A 80 8.98 3.49 7.70
C ALA A 80 10.42 3.74 7.23
N ALA A 81 11.42 3.51 8.08
CA ALA A 81 12.84 3.63 7.71
C ALA A 81 13.20 2.71 6.55
N SER A 82 12.76 1.45 6.60
CA SER A 82 12.95 0.48 5.52
C SER A 82 12.22 0.89 4.25
N THR A 83 10.93 1.27 4.34
CA THR A 83 10.11 1.63 3.18
C THR A 83 10.59 2.89 2.46
N TYR A 84 10.93 3.94 3.19
CA TYR A 84 11.28 5.22 2.58
C TYR A 84 12.77 5.38 2.27
N PHE A 85 13.63 4.69 3.04
CA PHE A 85 15.10 4.88 2.97
C PHE A 85 15.90 3.60 2.82
N GLY A 86 15.27 2.42 2.88
CA GLY A 86 15.95 1.12 2.73
C GLY A 86 16.94 0.82 3.86
N CYS A 87 16.78 1.39 5.07
CA CYS A 87 17.70 1.24 6.18
C CYS A 87 16.97 0.92 7.50
N GLU A 88 17.73 0.51 8.52
CA GLU A 88 17.23 0.37 9.88
C GLU A 88 17.12 1.77 10.55
N PRO A 89 16.26 1.95 11.57
CA PRO A 89 16.07 3.25 12.26
C PRO A 89 17.37 3.88 12.80
N LYS A 90 18.32 3.07 13.26
CA LYS A 90 19.61 3.52 13.78
C LYS A 90 20.54 4.11 12.71
N ASP A 91 20.30 3.75 11.44
CA ASP A 91 21.13 4.15 10.29
C ASP A 91 20.50 5.36 9.56
N LEU A 92 19.37 5.88 10.06
CA LEU A 92 18.74 7.08 9.51
C LEU A 92 19.65 8.30 9.67
N LYS A 93 19.83 9.04 8.59
CA LYS A 93 20.47 10.36 8.63
C LYS A 93 19.54 11.39 9.27
N ILE A 94 20.09 12.50 9.75
CA ILE A 94 19.33 13.55 10.45
C ILE A 94 18.18 14.08 9.57
N GLU A 95 18.42 14.37 8.31
CA GLU A 95 17.41 14.86 7.37
C GLU A 95 16.34 13.83 7.05
N GLN A 96 16.67 12.54 7.09
CA GLN A 96 15.75 11.45 6.91
C GLN A 96 14.85 11.26 8.13
N ALA A 97 15.44 11.27 9.32
CA ALA A 97 14.69 11.23 10.58
C ALA A 97 13.76 12.43 10.71
N ALA A 98 14.25 13.65 10.39
CA ALA A 98 13.46 14.87 10.39
C ALA A 98 12.26 14.80 9.43
N MET A 99 12.39 14.12 8.29
CA MET A 99 11.28 13.90 7.37
C MET A 99 10.22 12.99 7.99
N LEU A 100 10.61 11.83 8.57
CA LEU A 100 9.65 10.93 9.21
C LEU A 100 8.93 11.60 10.39
N VAL A 101 9.66 12.34 11.24
CA VAL A 101 9.06 13.14 12.31
C VAL A 101 8.10 14.20 11.74
N GLY A 102 8.45 14.81 10.63
CA GLY A 102 7.58 15.75 9.91
C GLY A 102 6.24 15.13 9.49
N MET A 103 6.26 13.87 9.03
CA MET A 103 5.05 13.13 8.66
C MET A 103 4.12 12.88 9.85
N CYS A 104 4.62 12.80 11.09
CA CYS A 104 3.80 12.58 12.29
C CYS A 104 2.72 13.66 12.50
N GLN A 105 2.84 14.84 11.92
CA GLN A 105 1.81 15.86 12.00
C GLN A 105 0.60 15.54 11.11
N ASN A 106 0.83 15.13 9.87
CA ASN A 106 -0.20 14.73 8.91
C ASN A 106 0.45 13.92 7.77
N PRO A 107 0.44 12.59 7.83
CA PRO A 107 1.12 11.76 6.85
C PRO A 107 0.65 12.00 5.41
N SER A 108 -0.66 12.17 5.21
CA SER A 108 -1.23 12.38 3.87
C SER A 108 -0.80 13.69 3.24
N ARG A 109 -0.64 14.76 4.05
CA ARG A 109 -0.22 16.08 3.59
C ARG A 109 1.29 16.16 3.34
N TYR A 110 2.07 15.35 4.04
CA TYR A 110 3.53 15.36 4.01
C TYR A 110 4.11 14.05 3.47
N ASN A 111 3.39 13.40 2.55
CA ASN A 111 3.82 12.16 1.90
C ASN A 111 4.91 12.45 0.85
N PRO A 112 6.18 12.02 1.06
CA PRO A 112 7.29 12.32 0.17
C PRO A 112 7.23 11.57 -1.16
N VAL A 113 6.43 10.50 -1.26
CA VAL A 113 6.26 9.68 -2.47
C VAL A 113 4.91 9.93 -3.17
N SER A 114 4.19 10.97 -2.79
CA SER A 114 2.92 11.32 -3.44
C SER A 114 3.11 11.61 -4.93
N ARG A 115 2.16 11.18 -5.77
CA ARG A 115 2.12 11.56 -7.19
C ARG A 115 1.95 13.08 -7.37
N ASN A 116 1.31 13.75 -6.41
CA ASN A 116 1.11 15.20 -6.45
C ASN A 116 2.39 15.95 -6.04
N PRO A 117 2.99 16.77 -6.95
CA PRO A 117 4.21 17.53 -6.67
C PRO A 117 4.10 18.46 -5.46
N LYS A 118 2.94 19.10 -5.27
CA LYS A 118 2.68 20.02 -4.14
C LYS A 118 2.75 19.31 -2.78
N ILE A 119 2.34 18.04 -2.72
CA ILE A 119 2.44 17.26 -1.48
C ILE A 119 3.90 16.91 -1.20
N ARG A 120 4.71 16.59 -2.22
CA ARG A 120 6.16 16.35 -2.06
C ARG A 120 6.90 17.62 -1.60
N GLU A 121 6.54 18.76 -2.16
CA GLU A 121 7.07 20.06 -1.71
C GLU A 121 6.70 20.37 -0.25
N ASN A 122 5.44 20.11 0.14
CA ASN A 122 5.01 20.23 1.53
C ASN A 122 5.83 19.31 2.46
N ALA A 123 6.16 18.08 2.03
CA ALA A 123 6.97 17.15 2.80
C ALA A 123 8.39 17.71 3.02
N LEU A 124 9.01 18.27 1.96
CA LEU A 124 10.30 18.94 2.06
C LEU A 124 10.25 20.14 3.01
N GLY A 125 9.26 21.00 2.85
CA GLY A 125 9.06 22.16 3.73
C GLY A 125 8.85 21.75 5.19
N ARG A 126 8.10 20.66 5.44
CA ARG A 126 7.86 20.15 6.79
C ARG A 126 9.13 19.56 7.43
N ARG A 127 9.95 18.83 6.65
CA ARG A 127 11.29 18.39 7.08
C ARG A 127 12.12 19.58 7.55
N ASN A 128 12.15 20.64 6.76
CA ASN A 128 12.93 21.85 7.07
C ASN A 128 12.46 22.53 8.35
N VAL A 129 11.14 22.53 8.62
CA VAL A 129 10.59 23.01 9.91
C VAL A 129 11.11 22.16 11.07
N VAL A 130 11.19 20.84 10.92
CA VAL A 130 11.73 19.96 11.98
C VAL A 130 13.22 20.25 12.22
N LEU A 131 14.04 20.38 11.16
CA LEU A 131 15.46 20.72 11.26
C LEU A 131 15.65 22.07 11.99
N ARG A 132 14.86 23.08 11.67
CA ARG A 132 14.91 24.38 12.37
C ARG A 132 14.48 24.28 13.85
N GLN A 133 13.60 23.37 14.22
CA GLN A 133 13.28 23.11 15.62
C GLN A 133 14.43 22.38 16.35
N MET A 134 15.14 21.48 15.68
CA MET A 134 16.33 20.82 16.23
C MET A 134 17.45 21.82 16.49
N GLU A 135 17.68 22.76 15.56
CA GLU A 135 18.63 23.86 15.74
C GLU A 135 18.24 24.74 16.94
N LYS A 136 17.00 25.20 17.02
CA LYS A 136 16.50 26.00 18.16
C LYS A 136 16.62 25.29 19.52
N ALA A 137 16.55 23.95 19.52
CA ALA A 137 16.72 23.13 20.69
C ALA A 137 18.20 22.79 21.00
N GLY A 138 19.15 23.25 20.17
CA GLY A 138 20.58 23.05 20.36
C GLY A 138 21.12 21.65 19.98
N TYR A 139 20.33 20.86 19.23
CA TYR A 139 20.77 19.52 18.78
C TYR A 139 21.67 19.55 17.55
N ILE A 140 21.54 20.59 16.71
CA ILE A 140 22.38 20.85 15.54
C ILE A 140 22.74 22.34 15.50
N SER A 141 23.86 22.67 14.89
CA SER A 141 24.27 24.07 14.69
C SER A 141 23.47 24.72 13.55
N ASP A 142 23.45 26.05 13.48
CA ASP A 142 22.81 26.80 12.40
C ASP A 142 23.39 26.45 11.02
N ALA A 143 24.71 26.33 10.91
CA ALA A 143 25.40 25.92 9.67
C ALA A 143 25.04 24.51 9.22
N GLU A 144 24.90 23.57 10.17
CA GLU A 144 24.42 22.21 9.86
C GLU A 144 22.96 22.24 9.43
N CYS A 145 22.10 23.01 10.11
CA CYS A 145 20.70 23.16 9.74
C CYS A 145 20.55 23.66 8.31
N ASP A 146 21.27 24.70 7.93
CA ASP A 146 21.22 25.26 6.58
C ASP A 146 21.74 24.27 5.54
N SER A 147 22.81 23.54 5.83
CA SER A 147 23.35 22.49 4.97
C SER A 147 22.36 21.37 4.76
N LEU A 148 21.72 20.90 5.83
CA LEU A 148 20.73 19.81 5.77
C LEU A 148 19.43 20.25 5.06
N GLN A 149 19.01 21.50 5.22
CA GLN A 149 17.85 22.06 4.53
C GLN A 149 18.06 22.16 3.01
N ALA A 150 19.31 22.44 2.58
CA ALA A 150 19.66 22.51 1.15
C ALA A 150 19.64 21.13 0.46
N LEU A 151 19.71 20.02 1.21
CA LEU A 151 19.72 18.69 0.63
C LEU A 151 18.38 18.35 -0.03
N PRO A 152 18.38 17.76 -1.23
CA PRO A 152 17.16 17.22 -1.84
C PRO A 152 16.64 16.02 -1.03
N LEU A 153 15.35 15.70 -1.17
CA LEU A 153 14.79 14.45 -0.64
C LEU A 153 15.31 13.26 -1.47
N LYS A 154 16.30 12.55 -0.93
CA LYS A 154 16.79 11.30 -1.50
C LYS A 154 16.06 10.14 -0.84
N LEU A 155 15.20 9.48 -1.59
CA LEU A 155 14.41 8.32 -1.14
C LEU A 155 14.97 7.05 -1.80
N ALA A 156 15.00 5.97 -1.04
CA ALA A 156 15.15 4.60 -1.54
C ALA A 156 13.81 3.87 -1.32
N TYR A 157 12.75 4.43 -1.93
CA TYR A 157 11.40 4.01 -1.67
C TYR A 157 11.13 2.62 -2.21
N THR A 158 10.78 1.72 -1.29
CA THR A 158 10.34 0.36 -1.60
C THR A 158 9.09 0.07 -0.79
N ARG A 159 7.95 -0.08 -1.48
CA ARG A 159 6.70 -0.38 -0.78
C ARG A 159 6.70 -1.82 -0.31
N VAL A 160 6.52 -2.04 0.99
CA VAL A 160 6.34 -3.38 1.54
C VAL A 160 4.93 -3.87 1.22
N ASP A 161 4.81 -4.71 0.21
CA ASP A 161 3.55 -5.35 -0.16
C ASP A 161 3.78 -6.80 -0.64
N HIS A 162 2.72 -7.42 -1.17
CA HIS A 162 2.78 -8.79 -1.69
C HIS A 162 3.52 -8.91 -3.02
N LYS A 163 3.82 -7.79 -3.70
CA LYS A 163 4.45 -7.75 -5.02
C LYS A 163 5.97 -7.86 -4.97
N GLU A 164 6.59 -7.62 -3.81
CA GLU A 164 8.03 -7.64 -3.63
C GLU A 164 8.49 -8.71 -2.64
N GLY A 165 9.70 -9.23 -2.83
CA GLY A 165 10.29 -10.30 -2.01
C GLY A 165 10.01 -11.69 -2.54
N LEU A 166 10.32 -12.71 -1.76
CA LEU A 166 10.16 -14.11 -2.15
C LEU A 166 8.68 -14.52 -2.27
N ALA A 167 8.41 -15.43 -3.21
CA ALA A 167 7.11 -16.07 -3.41
C ALA A 167 5.95 -15.07 -3.60
N THR A 168 6.16 -14.06 -4.44
CA THR A 168 5.19 -12.97 -4.67
C THR A 168 3.82 -13.47 -5.12
N TYR A 169 3.78 -14.45 -6.03
CA TYR A 169 2.53 -15.06 -6.49
C TYR A 169 1.78 -15.79 -5.39
N PHE A 170 2.51 -16.55 -4.56
CA PHE A 170 1.91 -17.22 -3.41
C PHE A 170 1.38 -16.23 -2.37
N ARG A 171 2.11 -15.14 -2.13
CA ARG A 171 1.67 -14.07 -1.22
C ARG A 171 0.43 -13.35 -1.73
N GLU A 172 0.34 -13.11 -3.05
CA GLU A 172 -0.86 -12.55 -3.67
C GLU A 172 -2.05 -13.51 -3.59
N TYR A 173 -1.83 -14.81 -3.83
CA TYR A 173 -2.84 -15.84 -3.63
C TYR A 173 -3.37 -15.83 -2.19
N LEU A 174 -2.48 -15.87 -1.20
CA LEU A 174 -2.86 -15.80 0.21
C LEU A 174 -3.63 -14.51 0.55
N ARG A 175 -3.16 -13.37 0.01
CA ARG A 175 -3.86 -12.10 0.18
C ARG A 175 -5.29 -12.20 -0.34
N GLY A 176 -5.47 -12.69 -1.56
CA GLY A 176 -6.78 -12.86 -2.18
C GLY A 176 -7.72 -13.74 -1.33
N VAL A 177 -7.23 -14.90 -0.92
CA VAL A 177 -7.98 -15.85 -0.11
C VAL A 177 -8.32 -15.28 1.27
N MET A 178 -7.33 -14.77 2.01
CA MET A 178 -7.54 -14.33 3.40
C MET A 178 -8.35 -13.03 3.52
N THR A 179 -8.31 -12.16 2.52
CA THR A 179 -9.07 -10.89 2.50
C THR A 179 -10.38 -10.98 1.73
N ALA A 180 -10.75 -12.16 1.24
CA ALA A 180 -12.01 -12.37 0.54
C ALA A 180 -13.20 -11.93 1.39
N LYS A 181 -14.20 -11.35 0.74
CA LYS A 181 -15.46 -10.97 1.39
C LYS A 181 -16.47 -12.10 1.26
N LYS A 182 -17.50 -12.09 2.13
CA LYS A 182 -18.63 -12.99 1.98
C LYS A 182 -19.29 -12.75 0.62
N PRO A 183 -19.42 -13.77 -0.23
CA PRO A 183 -20.04 -13.60 -1.55
C PRO A 183 -21.49 -13.14 -1.43
N VAL A 184 -21.87 -12.13 -2.20
CA VAL A 184 -23.24 -11.63 -2.28
C VAL A 184 -23.69 -11.74 -3.73
N LYS A 185 -24.74 -12.53 -3.98
CA LYS A 185 -25.21 -12.88 -5.33
C LYS A 185 -25.44 -11.67 -6.25
N SER A 186 -25.91 -10.55 -5.69
CA SER A 186 -26.15 -9.31 -6.44
C SER A 186 -24.88 -8.60 -6.93
N GLU A 187 -23.70 -8.95 -6.39
CA GLU A 187 -22.41 -8.40 -6.83
C GLU A 187 -21.80 -9.16 -8.01
N TYR A 188 -22.40 -10.33 -8.36
CA TYR A 188 -21.97 -11.16 -9.48
C TYR A 188 -22.89 -10.98 -10.68
N ARG A 189 -22.31 -10.86 -11.87
CA ARG A 189 -23.05 -10.77 -13.13
C ARG A 189 -23.56 -12.14 -13.56
N GLY A 190 -24.53 -12.21 -14.47
CA GLY A 190 -25.14 -13.47 -14.93
C GLY A 190 -24.11 -14.50 -15.37
N TRP A 191 -23.08 -14.08 -16.10
CA TRP A 191 -22.01 -14.97 -16.57
C TRP A 191 -20.98 -15.36 -15.47
N GLN A 192 -21.05 -14.75 -14.29
CA GLN A 192 -20.20 -15.06 -13.14
C GLN A 192 -20.85 -15.99 -12.12
N MET A 193 -22.03 -16.55 -12.40
CA MET A 193 -22.76 -17.39 -11.45
C MET A 193 -21.96 -18.63 -11.01
N GLN A 194 -21.19 -19.25 -11.90
CA GLN A 194 -20.31 -20.35 -11.54
C GLN A 194 -19.28 -19.91 -10.48
N LYS A 195 -18.66 -18.75 -10.69
CA LYS A 195 -17.72 -18.16 -9.72
C LYS A 195 -18.39 -17.85 -8.39
N TYR A 196 -19.64 -17.33 -8.41
CA TYR A 196 -20.39 -17.11 -7.18
C TYR A 196 -20.59 -18.40 -6.37
N TYR A 197 -20.91 -19.54 -7.03
CA TYR A 197 -21.03 -20.80 -6.34
C TYR A 197 -19.70 -21.32 -5.78
N GLU A 198 -18.61 -21.19 -6.52
CA GLU A 198 -17.27 -21.55 -6.08
C GLU A 198 -16.82 -20.71 -4.89
N ASP A 199 -16.97 -19.40 -4.96
CA ASP A 199 -16.64 -18.47 -3.88
C ASP A 199 -17.51 -18.71 -2.63
N SER A 200 -18.81 -19.05 -2.82
CA SER A 200 -19.74 -19.38 -1.72
C SER A 200 -19.32 -20.68 -1.05
N LEU A 201 -18.98 -21.69 -1.82
CA LEU A 201 -18.49 -22.97 -1.30
C LEU A 201 -17.18 -22.77 -0.53
N ALA A 202 -16.23 -22.04 -1.12
CA ALA A 202 -14.97 -21.72 -0.46
C ALA A 202 -15.18 -20.93 0.84
N TRP A 203 -16.12 -19.98 0.85
CA TRP A 203 -16.47 -19.24 2.07
C TRP A 203 -16.96 -20.17 3.18
N GLU A 204 -17.73 -21.20 2.88
CA GLU A 204 -18.29 -22.13 3.89
C GLU A 204 -17.29 -23.20 4.32
N THR A 205 -16.48 -23.71 3.38
CA THR A 205 -15.66 -24.91 3.60
C THR A 205 -14.18 -24.63 3.85
N ASP A 206 -13.63 -23.54 3.31
CA ASP A 206 -12.22 -23.18 3.50
C ASP A 206 -12.07 -22.21 4.70
N PRO A 207 -11.40 -22.62 5.78
CA PRO A 207 -11.19 -21.77 6.96
C PRO A 207 -10.30 -20.55 6.66
N LEU A 208 -9.47 -20.58 5.61
CA LEU A 208 -8.63 -19.46 5.21
C LEU A 208 -9.37 -18.46 4.34
N TYR A 209 -10.38 -18.91 3.59
CA TYR A 209 -11.14 -18.02 2.70
C TYR A 209 -11.94 -16.99 3.51
N GLY A 210 -11.60 -15.72 3.37
CA GLY A 210 -12.18 -14.62 4.14
C GLY A 210 -11.76 -14.59 5.62
N TRP A 211 -10.61 -15.17 5.98
CA TRP A 211 -10.14 -15.26 7.36
C TRP A 211 -10.14 -13.91 8.07
N CYS A 212 -9.65 -12.85 7.40
CA CYS A 212 -9.62 -11.50 7.95
C CYS A 212 -11.01 -10.92 8.27
N ALA A 213 -12.04 -11.34 7.53
CA ALA A 213 -13.41 -10.91 7.75
C ALA A 213 -14.16 -11.77 8.79
N LYS A 214 -13.89 -13.09 8.80
CA LYS A 214 -14.48 -14.05 9.75
C LYS A 214 -13.97 -13.89 11.18
N ASN A 215 -12.70 -13.47 11.33
CA ASN A 215 -12.06 -13.31 12.63
C ASN A 215 -12.01 -11.84 13.02
N LYS A 216 -12.30 -11.58 14.28
CA LYS A 216 -12.33 -10.23 14.84
C LYS A 216 -11.22 -10.06 15.89
N LYS A 217 -10.66 -8.86 15.94
CA LYS A 217 -9.79 -8.44 17.03
C LYS A 217 -10.61 -8.22 18.32
N LYS A 218 -9.93 -8.08 19.44
CA LYS A 218 -10.56 -7.82 20.76
C LYS A 218 -11.41 -6.53 20.76
N ASP A 219 -11.08 -5.57 19.92
CA ASP A 219 -11.82 -4.30 19.73
C ASP A 219 -13.00 -4.41 18.75
N GLY A 220 -13.31 -5.60 18.24
CA GLY A 220 -14.39 -5.86 17.30
C GLY A 220 -14.06 -5.54 15.83
N THR A 221 -12.89 -4.97 15.55
CA THR A 221 -12.47 -4.66 14.17
C THR A 221 -11.93 -5.89 13.43
N ASN A 222 -11.93 -5.85 12.11
CA ASN A 222 -11.35 -6.90 11.26
C ASN A 222 -9.82 -6.88 11.34
N TYR A 223 -9.19 -8.04 11.12
CA TYR A 223 -7.76 -8.10 10.92
C TYR A 223 -7.33 -7.47 9.60
N ASN A 224 -6.21 -6.74 9.64
CA ASN A 224 -5.53 -6.23 8.45
C ASN A 224 -4.24 -7.01 8.24
N LEU A 225 -4.11 -7.62 7.06
CA LEU A 225 -3.00 -8.50 6.72
C LEU A 225 -1.61 -7.83 6.79
N TYR A 226 -1.57 -6.51 6.54
CA TYR A 226 -0.31 -5.74 6.46
C TYR A 226 0.06 -5.02 7.76
N THR A 227 -0.93 -4.68 8.59
CA THR A 227 -0.69 -3.74 9.71
C THR A 227 -0.84 -4.37 11.09
N ASP A 228 -1.45 -5.56 11.20
CA ASP A 228 -1.74 -6.17 12.51
C ASP A 228 -0.68 -7.20 12.95
N GLY A 229 0.46 -7.28 12.24
CA GLY A 229 1.59 -8.11 12.65
C GLY A 229 1.30 -9.62 12.63
N LEU A 230 0.44 -10.08 11.75
CA LEU A 230 0.09 -11.49 11.62
C LEU A 230 1.32 -12.32 11.23
N LYS A 231 1.49 -13.47 11.88
CA LYS A 231 2.51 -14.47 11.54
C LYS A 231 1.85 -15.61 10.79
N ILE A 232 2.17 -15.74 9.50
CA ILE A 232 1.64 -16.79 8.63
C ILE A 232 2.73 -17.84 8.42
N TYR A 233 2.51 -19.03 8.95
CA TYR A 233 3.42 -20.16 8.78
C TYR A 233 3.04 -20.94 7.54
N THR A 234 4.01 -21.22 6.67
CA THR A 234 3.82 -21.91 5.40
C THR A 234 4.79 -23.08 5.28
N THR A 235 4.55 -23.96 4.33
CA THR A 235 5.45 -25.09 3.98
C THR A 235 6.56 -24.68 3.01
N ILE A 236 6.61 -23.43 2.57
CA ILE A 236 7.63 -22.95 1.63
C ILE A 236 9.00 -22.91 2.31
N ASN A 237 9.97 -23.56 1.70
CA ASN A 237 11.37 -23.42 2.07
C ASN A 237 11.95 -22.19 1.33
N SER A 238 12.31 -21.16 2.09
CA SER A 238 12.78 -19.88 1.53
C SER A 238 14.04 -20.01 0.65
N ARG A 239 14.96 -20.93 0.97
CA ARG A 239 16.16 -21.17 0.15
C ARG A 239 15.80 -21.82 -1.18
N MET A 240 14.96 -22.86 -1.16
CA MET A 240 14.49 -23.50 -2.39
C MET A 240 13.71 -22.54 -3.27
N GLN A 241 12.84 -21.72 -2.66
CA GLN A 241 12.08 -20.69 -3.38
C GLN A 241 13.01 -19.68 -4.05
N LYS A 242 14.02 -19.19 -3.34
CA LYS A 242 15.03 -18.28 -3.91
C LYS A 242 15.76 -18.91 -5.11
N TYR A 243 16.20 -20.15 -4.99
CA TYR A 243 16.87 -20.84 -6.11
C TYR A 243 15.93 -21.05 -7.31
N ALA A 244 14.66 -21.38 -7.06
CA ALA A 244 13.67 -21.52 -8.12
C ALA A 244 13.42 -20.19 -8.85
N GLU A 245 13.24 -19.09 -8.13
CA GLU A 245 13.05 -17.75 -8.70
C GLU A 245 14.29 -17.30 -9.50
N GLU A 246 15.48 -17.54 -8.96
CA GLU A 246 16.74 -17.23 -9.65
C GLU A 246 16.91 -18.05 -10.94
N ALA A 247 16.62 -19.34 -10.91
CA ALA A 247 16.66 -20.20 -12.08
C ALA A 247 15.65 -19.76 -13.16
N VAL A 248 14.43 -19.40 -12.77
CA VAL A 248 13.42 -18.84 -13.68
C VAL A 248 13.92 -17.54 -14.29
N TYR A 249 14.45 -16.62 -13.49
CA TYR A 249 14.97 -15.36 -14.00
C TYR A 249 16.12 -15.56 -15.00
N GLN A 250 17.10 -16.39 -14.66
CA GLN A 250 18.24 -16.69 -15.55
C GLN A 250 17.77 -17.34 -16.85
N HIS A 251 16.87 -18.33 -16.76
CA HIS A 251 16.44 -19.05 -17.95
C HIS A 251 15.44 -18.28 -18.79
N ILE A 252 14.40 -17.71 -18.18
CA ILE A 252 13.33 -17.00 -18.91
C ILE A 252 13.76 -15.59 -19.31
N ALA A 253 14.20 -14.76 -18.33
CA ALA A 253 14.47 -13.35 -18.61
C ALA A 253 15.79 -13.15 -19.38
N GLN A 254 16.86 -13.87 -19.00
CA GLN A 254 18.18 -13.62 -19.57
C GLN A 254 18.48 -14.49 -20.79
N TYR A 255 17.87 -15.67 -20.91
CA TYR A 255 18.15 -16.58 -22.01
C TYR A 255 17.02 -16.65 -23.04
N LEU A 256 15.81 -17.07 -22.66
CA LEU A 256 14.71 -17.28 -23.61
C LEU A 256 14.15 -15.97 -24.18
N GLN A 257 13.87 -14.97 -23.34
CA GLN A 257 13.24 -13.73 -23.77
C GLN A 257 14.04 -12.95 -24.83
N PRO A 258 15.37 -12.76 -24.67
CA PRO A 258 16.16 -12.12 -25.73
C PRO A 258 16.20 -12.90 -27.04
N ARG A 259 16.25 -14.24 -26.96
CA ARG A 259 16.19 -15.09 -28.15
C ARG A 259 14.85 -15.03 -28.85
N PHE A 260 13.76 -15.05 -28.08
CA PHE A 260 12.42 -14.90 -28.61
C PHE A 260 12.25 -13.55 -29.34
N PHE A 261 12.69 -12.46 -28.73
CA PHE A 261 12.65 -11.15 -29.37
C PHE A 261 13.49 -11.09 -30.64
N LYS A 262 14.70 -11.67 -30.62
CA LYS A 262 15.55 -11.74 -31.79
C LYS A 262 14.89 -12.55 -32.92
N GLU A 263 14.28 -13.70 -32.60
CA GLU A 263 13.60 -14.56 -33.57
C GLU A 263 12.36 -13.88 -34.16
N LYS A 264 11.58 -13.19 -33.34
CA LYS A 264 10.31 -12.56 -33.77
C LYS A 264 10.48 -11.17 -34.38
N LYS A 265 11.69 -10.58 -34.32
CA LYS A 265 11.95 -9.24 -34.83
C LYS A 265 11.66 -9.16 -36.35
N GLY A 266 10.78 -8.23 -36.73
CA GLY A 266 10.40 -7.98 -38.12
C GLY A 266 9.42 -8.99 -38.73
N ARG A 267 8.96 -10.00 -37.97
CA ARG A 267 7.93 -10.93 -38.46
C ARG A 267 6.53 -10.29 -38.34
N LYS A 268 5.74 -10.36 -39.41
CA LYS A 268 4.38 -9.78 -39.47
C LYS A 268 3.40 -10.44 -38.49
N THR A 269 3.58 -11.72 -38.19
CA THR A 269 2.72 -12.50 -37.30
C THR A 269 3.19 -12.48 -35.83
N ALA A 270 4.27 -11.76 -35.50
CA ALA A 270 4.77 -11.70 -34.12
C ALA A 270 3.66 -11.18 -33.17
N PRO A 271 3.55 -11.77 -31.96
CA PRO A 271 4.38 -12.79 -31.32
C PRO A 271 4.07 -14.25 -31.73
N TYR A 272 3.13 -14.45 -32.62
CA TYR A 272 2.68 -15.79 -33.05
C TYR A 272 3.69 -16.50 -33.95
N THR A 273 3.43 -17.77 -34.26
CA THR A 273 4.24 -18.52 -35.21
C THR A 273 4.17 -17.91 -36.62
N SER A 274 5.23 -18.08 -37.42
CA SER A 274 5.25 -17.66 -38.81
C SER A 274 4.39 -18.51 -39.75
N GLU A 275 3.86 -19.63 -39.25
CA GLU A 275 2.96 -20.52 -40.00
C GLU A 275 1.54 -20.00 -40.09
N LEU A 276 1.15 -19.09 -39.18
CA LEU A 276 -0.18 -18.46 -39.17
C LEU A 276 -0.27 -17.34 -40.18
N THR A 277 -1.40 -17.28 -40.87
CA THR A 277 -1.75 -16.15 -41.71
C THR A 277 -2.22 -14.96 -40.87
N PRO A 278 -2.18 -13.72 -41.39
CA PRO A 278 -2.72 -12.54 -40.69
C PRO A 278 -4.19 -12.71 -40.30
N GLU A 279 -5.00 -13.39 -41.12
CA GLU A 279 -6.41 -13.66 -40.89
C GLU A 279 -6.64 -14.62 -39.72
N GLU A 280 -5.80 -15.65 -39.59
CA GLU A 280 -5.81 -16.57 -38.45
C GLU A 280 -5.41 -15.87 -37.16
N VAL A 281 -4.39 -15.00 -37.21
CA VAL A 281 -4.01 -14.16 -36.05
C VAL A 281 -5.17 -13.25 -35.62
N GLN A 282 -5.84 -12.60 -36.57
CA GLN A 282 -7.01 -11.75 -36.27
C GLN A 282 -8.16 -12.58 -35.66
N THR A 283 -8.35 -13.81 -36.13
CA THR A 283 -9.36 -14.73 -35.58
C THR A 283 -9.05 -15.08 -34.11
N ILE A 284 -7.78 -15.33 -33.80
CA ILE A 284 -7.32 -15.60 -32.42
C ILE A 284 -7.56 -14.37 -31.53
N LEU A 285 -7.20 -13.18 -32.01
CA LEU A 285 -7.41 -11.93 -31.29
C LEU A 285 -8.89 -11.67 -31.03
N ASN A 286 -9.75 -11.80 -32.04
CA ASN A 286 -11.19 -11.62 -31.92
C ASN A 286 -11.78 -12.61 -30.90
N ARG A 287 -11.35 -13.88 -30.93
CA ARG A 287 -11.77 -14.87 -29.93
C ARG A 287 -11.39 -14.43 -28.52
N SER A 288 -10.15 -13.97 -28.33
CA SER A 288 -9.69 -13.47 -27.03
C SER A 288 -10.48 -12.26 -26.53
N VAL A 289 -10.84 -11.34 -27.42
CA VAL A 289 -11.73 -10.21 -27.11
C VAL A 289 -13.09 -10.70 -26.62
N HIS A 290 -13.75 -11.61 -27.37
CA HIS A 290 -15.08 -12.14 -27.01
C HIS A 290 -15.08 -12.95 -25.71
N GLN A 291 -13.97 -13.58 -25.35
CA GLN A 291 -13.82 -14.34 -24.12
C GLN A 291 -13.48 -13.47 -22.90
N SER A 292 -13.13 -12.20 -23.10
CA SER A 292 -12.74 -11.30 -22.02
C SER A 292 -13.93 -10.84 -21.16
N ASP A 293 -13.68 -10.60 -19.89
CA ASP A 293 -14.67 -10.07 -18.95
C ASP A 293 -15.13 -8.66 -19.37
N ARG A 294 -14.24 -7.88 -19.98
CA ARG A 294 -14.56 -6.54 -20.50
C ARG A 294 -15.61 -6.61 -21.61
N TYR A 295 -15.44 -7.53 -22.57
CA TYR A 295 -16.42 -7.75 -23.63
C TYR A 295 -17.79 -8.15 -23.04
N ARG A 296 -17.82 -9.15 -22.19
CA ARG A 296 -19.05 -9.64 -21.54
C ARG A 296 -19.78 -8.54 -20.77
N THR A 297 -19.02 -7.75 -20.02
CA THR A 297 -19.55 -6.60 -19.27
C THR A 297 -20.20 -5.55 -20.17
N MET A 298 -19.52 -5.18 -21.24
CA MET A 298 -20.04 -4.20 -22.19
C MET A 298 -21.26 -4.73 -22.96
N LYS A 299 -21.28 -6.03 -23.29
CA LYS A 299 -22.40 -6.68 -23.95
C LYS A 299 -23.65 -6.71 -23.06
N GLU A 300 -23.49 -7.04 -21.75
CA GLU A 300 -24.60 -6.97 -20.78
C GLU A 300 -25.10 -5.55 -20.57
N ALA A 301 -24.23 -4.54 -20.69
CA ALA A 301 -24.61 -3.13 -20.64
C ALA A 301 -25.35 -2.64 -21.90
N GLY A 302 -25.55 -3.52 -22.91
CA GLY A 302 -26.27 -3.20 -24.13
C GLY A 302 -25.43 -2.50 -25.21
N CYS A 303 -24.09 -2.46 -25.06
CA CYS A 303 -23.21 -1.88 -26.08
C CYS A 303 -23.27 -2.72 -27.39
N SER A 304 -23.24 -2.04 -28.53
CA SER A 304 -23.11 -2.64 -29.85
C SER A 304 -21.73 -3.22 -30.08
N GLU A 305 -21.60 -4.17 -30.98
CA GLU A 305 -20.31 -4.78 -31.34
C GLU A 305 -19.27 -3.72 -31.78
N SER A 306 -19.71 -2.74 -32.56
CA SER A 306 -18.84 -1.64 -33.03
C SER A 306 -18.32 -0.77 -31.89
N GLU A 307 -19.13 -0.48 -30.88
CA GLU A 307 -18.72 0.28 -29.70
C GLU A 307 -17.72 -0.52 -28.84
N ILE A 308 -17.96 -1.82 -28.68
CA ILE A 308 -17.07 -2.70 -27.96
C ILE A 308 -15.71 -2.76 -28.66
N MET A 309 -15.67 -3.03 -29.96
CA MET A 309 -14.43 -3.10 -30.72
C MET A 309 -13.69 -1.75 -30.74
N LYS A 310 -14.41 -0.63 -30.83
CA LYS A 310 -13.83 0.71 -30.68
C LYS A 310 -13.16 0.89 -29.32
N ALA A 311 -13.81 0.45 -28.24
CA ALA A 311 -13.25 0.52 -26.89
C ALA A 311 -11.95 -0.31 -26.76
N PHE A 312 -11.89 -1.51 -27.36
CA PHE A 312 -10.67 -2.34 -27.36
C PHE A 312 -9.53 -1.73 -28.18
N ASN A 313 -9.84 -0.98 -29.24
CA ASN A 313 -8.85 -0.33 -30.09
C ASN A 313 -8.46 1.08 -29.61
N THR A 314 -9.10 1.61 -28.56
CA THR A 314 -8.74 2.90 -27.96
C THR A 314 -7.57 2.72 -27.02
N PRO A 315 -6.44 3.46 -27.21
CA PRO A 315 -5.31 3.41 -26.28
C PRO A 315 -5.71 3.80 -24.86
N HIS A 316 -5.21 3.07 -23.90
CA HIS A 316 -5.40 3.34 -22.48
C HIS A 316 -4.04 3.32 -21.76
N GLU A 317 -3.89 4.20 -20.78
CA GLU A 317 -2.77 4.11 -19.86
C GLU A 317 -2.92 2.84 -19.00
N MET A 318 -1.90 2.00 -19.00
CA MET A 318 -1.87 0.76 -18.22
C MET A 318 -0.48 0.47 -17.68
N SER A 319 -0.42 -0.21 -16.56
CA SER A 319 0.82 -0.74 -16.02
C SER A 319 1.07 -2.14 -16.59
N VAL A 320 2.18 -2.34 -17.25
CA VAL A 320 2.57 -3.61 -17.84
C VAL A 320 3.76 -4.21 -17.10
N PHE A 321 3.79 -5.55 -17.04
CA PHE A 321 4.91 -6.27 -16.46
C PHE A 321 6.18 -6.05 -17.28
N SER A 322 7.28 -5.79 -16.59
CA SER A 322 8.64 -5.92 -17.13
C SER A 322 9.56 -6.58 -16.11
N TRP A 323 10.64 -7.21 -16.57
CA TRP A 323 11.65 -7.79 -15.67
C TRP A 323 12.41 -6.73 -14.82
N ALA A 324 12.31 -5.47 -15.19
CA ALA A 324 12.87 -4.34 -14.44
C ALA A 324 11.85 -3.71 -13.46
N GLY A 325 10.65 -4.27 -13.35
CA GLY A 325 9.55 -3.76 -12.54
C GLY A 325 8.32 -3.37 -13.37
N GLU A 326 7.28 -2.87 -12.70
CA GLU A 326 6.07 -2.35 -13.37
C GLU A 326 6.42 -1.08 -14.19
N LYS A 327 5.94 -1.03 -15.41
CA LYS A 327 6.12 0.10 -16.32
C LYS A 327 4.76 0.61 -16.78
N ASP A 328 4.48 1.88 -16.54
CA ASP A 328 3.31 2.57 -17.08
C ASP A 328 3.51 2.84 -18.58
N THR A 329 2.51 2.49 -19.35
CA THR A 329 2.52 2.63 -20.83
C THR A 329 1.19 3.18 -21.30
#